data_fab52a9dffe642c88988ff0fd67807fe
#
_entry.id   fab52a9dffe642c88988ff0fd67807fe
#
_cell.length_a   1.000
_cell.length_b   1.000
_cell.length_c   1.000
_cell.angle_alpha   90.00
_cell.angle_beta   90.00
_cell.angle_gamma   90.00
#
_symmetry.space_group_name_H-M   'P 1'
#
loop_
_entity.id
_entity.type
_entity.pdbx_description
1 polymer ?
#
loop_
_entity_poly.entity_id
_entity_poly.type
_entity_poly.pdbx_seq_one_letter_code
_entity_poly.pdbx_strand_id
1 'polypeptide(L)'
;AWPSGGRQVVLVPGQVEDDASIRFGCTGVKTNLGLLQAARRAHPDAFIVYKPHPDVMSGNRAGKLALAQARGLADHVEAQLSVVSCIEACDLVHTMTSLTGFDALLRGKRVVVYGQPFYAGWGLTDDVLPDGAAFARRRQRGRALTLDELVAGTLLRYPIYWDWQLKGYTTCEAVLHRIVEQRTALEASGGLEKLRVGFARRQWRKLKILARTWV
;
A
#
# COMPACT_ATOMS: atom_id res chain seq x y z
N ALA A 1 -20.25 2.09 1.50
CA ALA A 1 -19.75 3.07 2.49
C ALA A 1 -19.98 2.51 3.89
N TRP A 2 -19.06 2.74 4.83
CA TRP A 2 -19.22 2.35 6.22
C TRP A 2 -20.19 3.27 6.97
N PRO A 3 -20.83 2.80 8.06
CA PRO A 3 -21.80 3.58 8.83
C PRO A 3 -21.10 4.61 9.73
N SER A 4 -20.41 5.58 9.13
CA SER A 4 -19.60 6.56 9.86
C SER A 4 -20.43 7.61 10.63
N GLY A 5 -21.72 7.75 10.35
CA GLY A 5 -22.59 8.75 10.97
C GLY A 5 -22.16 10.19 10.66
N GLY A 6 -21.57 10.44 9.50
CA GLY A 6 -21.04 11.74 9.11
C GLY A 6 -19.66 12.08 9.69
N ARG A 7 -19.05 11.19 10.46
CA ARG A 7 -17.66 11.36 10.96
C ARG A 7 -16.66 11.22 9.83
N GLN A 8 -15.52 11.91 9.94
CA GLN A 8 -14.38 11.71 9.03
C GLN A 8 -13.95 10.24 9.05
N VAL A 9 -13.78 9.66 7.87
CA VAL A 9 -13.36 8.26 7.73
C VAL A 9 -11.85 8.19 7.53
N VAL A 10 -11.15 7.55 8.46
CA VAL A 10 -9.70 7.35 8.44
C VAL A 10 -9.39 5.91 8.14
N LEU A 11 -8.71 5.65 7.05
CA LEU A 11 -8.23 4.32 6.67
C LEU A 11 -6.83 4.07 7.23
N VAL A 12 -6.66 2.95 7.92
CA VAL A 12 -5.37 2.47 8.45
C VAL A 12 -5.06 1.11 7.82
N PRO A 13 -4.32 1.05 6.71
CA PRO A 13 -3.90 -0.20 6.10
C PRO A 13 -2.81 -0.87 6.94
N GLY A 14 -3.04 -2.12 7.32
CA GLY A 14 -2.02 -2.96 7.93
C GLY A 14 -0.90 -3.29 6.96
N GLN A 15 0.30 -3.46 7.49
CA GLN A 15 1.51 -3.78 6.74
C GLN A 15 2.19 -5.02 7.32
N VAL A 16 3.11 -5.57 6.56
CA VAL A 16 3.98 -6.67 6.98
C VAL A 16 5.12 -6.07 7.82
N GLU A 17 5.12 -6.30 9.13
CA GLU A 17 6.00 -5.60 10.08
C GLU A 17 7.48 -5.96 9.94
N ASP A 18 7.81 -7.14 9.40
CA ASP A 18 9.18 -7.58 9.09
C ASP A 18 9.66 -7.20 7.68
N ASP A 19 8.90 -6.41 6.95
CA ASP A 19 9.29 -5.91 5.63
C ASP A 19 10.46 -4.92 5.73
N ALA A 20 11.35 -4.97 4.73
CA ALA A 20 12.52 -4.09 4.67
C ALA A 20 12.14 -2.60 4.68
N SER A 21 11.02 -2.24 4.06
CA SER A 21 10.53 -0.86 4.03
C SER A 21 10.18 -0.32 5.43
N ILE A 22 9.66 -1.18 6.32
CA ILE A 22 9.41 -0.81 7.71
C ILE A 22 10.71 -0.83 8.52
N ARG A 23 11.51 -1.89 8.39
CA ARG A 23 12.75 -2.04 9.15
C ARG A 23 13.72 -0.87 8.95
N PHE A 24 13.85 -0.40 7.71
CA PHE A 24 14.79 0.66 7.32
C PHE A 24 14.14 2.01 7.08
N GLY A 25 12.84 2.02 6.77
CA GLY A 25 12.10 3.25 6.46
C GLY A 25 11.31 3.85 7.62
N CYS A 26 11.26 3.19 8.78
CA CYS A 26 10.56 3.70 9.96
C CYS A 26 11.51 3.83 11.16
N THR A 27 11.44 4.94 11.88
CA THR A 27 12.21 5.17 13.11
C THR A 27 11.31 5.17 14.37
N GLY A 28 10.09 5.65 14.27
CA GLY A 28 9.12 5.74 15.36
C GLY A 28 8.10 4.60 15.35
N VAL A 29 7.02 4.77 14.57
CA VAL A 29 5.96 3.78 14.44
C VAL A 29 6.41 2.67 13.49
N LYS A 30 6.48 1.42 13.99
CA LYS A 30 6.96 0.23 13.24
C LYS A 30 6.00 -0.94 13.26
N THR A 31 4.87 -0.82 13.96
CA THR A 31 3.89 -1.89 14.12
C THR A 31 2.49 -1.44 13.72
N ASN A 32 1.66 -2.38 13.32
CA ASN A 32 0.26 -2.11 12.98
C ASN A 32 -0.52 -1.58 14.20
N LEU A 33 -0.23 -2.10 15.39
CA LEU A 33 -0.81 -1.60 16.62
C LEU A 33 -0.39 -0.14 16.87
N GLY A 34 0.90 0.15 16.75
CA GLY A 34 1.42 1.52 16.93
C GLY A 34 0.84 2.51 15.93
N LEU A 35 0.67 2.09 14.67
CA LEU A 35 0.05 2.91 13.64
C LEU A 35 -1.43 3.21 13.97
N LEU A 36 -2.18 2.19 14.38
CA LEU A 36 -3.58 2.32 14.74
C LEU A 36 -3.77 3.21 15.98
N GLN A 37 -2.90 3.06 16.98
CA GLN A 37 -2.87 3.94 18.16
C GLN A 37 -2.55 5.39 17.79
N ALA A 38 -1.60 5.61 16.88
CA ALA A 38 -1.24 6.94 16.42
C ALA A 38 -2.39 7.59 15.65
N ALA A 39 -3.06 6.86 14.77
CA ALA A 39 -4.22 7.33 14.04
C ALA A 39 -5.37 7.70 14.99
N ARG A 40 -5.68 6.86 15.99
CA ARG A 40 -6.73 7.16 16.99
C ARG A 40 -6.39 8.38 17.85
N ARG A 41 -5.13 8.54 18.27
CA ARG A 41 -4.71 9.75 19.01
C ARG A 41 -4.81 11.02 18.19
N ALA A 42 -4.48 10.95 16.89
CA ALA A 42 -4.56 12.09 16.00
C ALA A 42 -6.01 12.46 15.63
N HIS A 43 -6.92 11.48 15.62
CA HIS A 43 -8.31 11.63 15.23
C HIS A 43 -9.24 10.91 16.21
N PRO A 44 -9.42 11.44 17.45
CA PRO A 44 -10.19 10.77 18.51
C PRO A 44 -11.65 10.53 18.13
N ASP A 45 -12.26 11.44 17.36
CA ASP A 45 -13.68 11.40 16.99
C ASP A 45 -13.93 10.80 15.59
N ALA A 46 -12.89 10.46 14.84
CA ALA A 46 -13.02 9.91 13.50
C ALA A 46 -13.56 8.46 13.51
N PHE A 47 -14.17 8.06 12.39
CA PHE A 47 -14.49 6.67 12.11
C PHE A 47 -13.25 5.98 11.53
N ILE A 48 -12.55 5.20 12.35
CA ILE A 48 -11.32 4.51 11.94
C ILE A 48 -11.64 3.14 11.38
N VAL A 49 -11.18 2.90 10.16
CA VAL A 49 -11.24 1.62 9.48
C VAL A 49 -9.84 1.01 9.45
N TYR A 50 -9.66 -0.12 10.12
CA TYR A 50 -8.44 -0.91 10.03
C TYR A 50 -8.59 -1.96 8.94
N LYS A 51 -7.68 -1.99 7.97
CA LYS A 51 -7.65 -2.99 6.92
C LYS A 51 -6.40 -3.88 7.06
N PRO A 52 -6.52 -5.10 7.61
CA PRO A 52 -5.39 -6.01 7.77
C PRO A 52 -4.74 -6.35 6.42
N HIS A 53 -3.42 -6.56 6.41
CA HIS A 53 -2.70 -7.00 5.22
C HIS A 53 -3.04 -8.46 4.88
N PRO A 54 -3.32 -8.82 3.62
CA PRO A 54 -3.71 -10.18 3.23
C PRO A 54 -2.68 -11.26 3.64
N ASP A 55 -1.39 -11.00 3.46
CA ASP A 55 -0.33 -11.96 3.83
C ASP A 55 -0.19 -12.15 5.34
N VAL A 56 -0.56 -11.14 6.12
CA VAL A 56 -0.61 -11.22 7.60
C VAL A 56 -1.85 -12.01 8.04
N MET A 57 -2.98 -11.79 7.39
CA MET A 57 -4.22 -12.53 7.66
C MET A 57 -4.08 -14.04 7.36
N SER A 58 -3.35 -14.39 6.31
CA SER A 58 -3.05 -15.77 5.96
C SER A 58 -2.03 -16.45 6.89
N GLY A 59 -1.46 -15.72 7.86
CA GLY A 59 -0.46 -16.23 8.81
C GLY A 59 0.95 -16.41 8.22
N ASN A 60 1.19 -15.93 7.00
CA ASN A 60 2.47 -16.10 6.30
C ASN A 60 3.54 -15.09 6.71
N ARG A 61 3.15 -13.96 7.31
CA ARG A 61 4.04 -12.84 7.62
C ARG A 61 3.72 -12.19 8.98
N ALA A 62 4.71 -11.51 9.54
CA ALA A 62 4.59 -10.80 10.81
C ALA A 62 3.64 -9.57 10.71
N GLY A 63 3.02 -9.21 11.83
CA GLY A 63 2.14 -8.02 11.93
C GLY A 63 0.69 -8.36 12.24
N LYS A 64 0.40 -9.61 12.69
CA LYS A 64 -0.95 -9.99 13.09
C LYS A 64 -1.35 -9.25 14.36
N LEU A 65 -2.32 -8.38 14.23
CA LEU A 65 -2.96 -7.70 15.35
C LEU A 65 -4.14 -8.55 15.85
N ALA A 66 -4.21 -8.77 17.16
CA ALA A 66 -5.35 -9.45 17.76
C ALA A 66 -6.63 -8.64 17.47
N LEU A 67 -7.69 -9.33 17.06
CA LEU A 67 -8.94 -8.68 16.67
C LEU A 67 -9.53 -7.82 17.80
N ALA A 68 -9.39 -8.25 19.06
CA ALA A 68 -9.80 -7.48 20.23
C ALA A 68 -9.04 -6.15 20.35
N GLN A 69 -7.72 -6.17 20.12
CA GLN A 69 -6.89 -4.95 20.14
C GLN A 69 -7.25 -4.01 18.97
N ALA A 70 -7.48 -4.56 17.80
CA ALA A 70 -7.90 -3.77 16.64
C ALA A 70 -9.26 -3.10 16.90
N ARG A 71 -10.24 -3.83 17.44
CA ARG A 71 -11.58 -3.31 17.75
C ARG A 71 -11.61 -2.31 18.90
N GLY A 72 -10.62 -2.31 19.77
CA GLY A 72 -10.47 -1.30 20.83
C GLY A 72 -10.03 0.08 20.30
N LEU A 73 -9.50 0.13 19.08
CA LEU A 73 -8.94 1.36 18.47
C LEU A 73 -9.62 1.74 17.17
N ALA A 74 -10.13 0.77 16.41
CA ALA A 74 -10.83 0.98 15.15
C ALA A 74 -12.33 0.73 15.32
N ASP A 75 -13.15 1.57 14.69
CA ASP A 75 -14.60 1.39 14.63
C ASP A 75 -15.01 0.22 13.73
N HIS A 76 -14.19 -0.06 12.71
CA HIS A 76 -14.41 -1.17 11.79
C HIS A 76 -13.10 -1.87 11.39
N VAL A 77 -13.15 -3.20 11.27
CA VAL A 77 -12.05 -4.01 10.71
C VAL A 77 -12.50 -4.58 9.38
N GLU A 78 -11.90 -4.09 8.29
CA GLU A 78 -12.31 -4.42 6.93
C GLU A 78 -11.45 -5.54 6.35
N ALA A 79 -12.00 -6.73 6.21
CA ALA A 79 -11.30 -7.90 5.70
C ALA A 79 -11.68 -8.27 4.25
N GLN A 80 -12.80 -7.77 3.74
CA GLN A 80 -13.39 -8.25 2.48
C GLN A 80 -13.16 -7.31 1.30
N LEU A 81 -13.36 -6.02 1.49
CA LEU A 81 -13.21 -5.04 0.42
C LEU A 81 -11.77 -4.95 -0.11
N SER A 82 -11.62 -4.59 -1.36
CA SER A 82 -10.31 -4.27 -1.92
C SER A 82 -9.71 -3.03 -1.25
N VAL A 83 -8.38 -2.89 -1.24
CA VAL A 83 -7.73 -1.69 -0.73
C VAL A 83 -8.16 -0.45 -1.51
N VAL A 84 -8.37 -0.58 -2.81
CA VAL A 84 -8.84 0.51 -3.68
C VAL A 84 -10.23 0.98 -3.26
N SER A 85 -11.18 0.06 -3.06
CA SER A 85 -12.52 0.40 -2.58
C SER A 85 -12.49 1.06 -1.20
N CYS A 86 -11.55 0.65 -0.33
CA CYS A 86 -11.36 1.30 0.97
C CYS A 86 -10.84 2.73 0.84
N ILE A 87 -9.87 2.97 -0.07
CA ILE A 87 -9.34 4.31 -0.35
C ILE A 87 -10.44 5.21 -0.92
N GLU A 88 -11.24 4.71 -1.84
CA GLU A 88 -12.35 5.49 -2.42
C GLU A 88 -13.37 5.92 -1.37
N ALA A 89 -13.64 5.06 -0.38
CA ALA A 89 -14.63 5.28 0.67
C ALA A 89 -14.10 6.06 1.89
N CYS A 90 -12.80 6.37 1.98
CA CYS A 90 -12.22 7.13 3.09
C CYS A 90 -11.93 8.59 2.70
N ASP A 91 -11.69 9.43 3.72
CA ASP A 91 -11.26 10.82 3.57
C ASP A 91 -9.76 10.97 3.73
N LEU A 92 -9.13 10.12 4.53
CA LEU A 92 -7.75 10.21 4.98
C LEU A 92 -7.13 8.83 5.15
N VAL A 93 -5.86 8.68 4.79
CA VAL A 93 -5.09 7.44 4.98
C VAL A 93 -3.93 7.69 5.93
N HIS A 94 -3.79 6.84 6.96
CA HIS A 94 -2.61 6.79 7.83
C HIS A 94 -1.78 5.56 7.47
N THR A 95 -0.50 5.74 7.15
CA THR A 95 0.36 4.62 6.75
C THR A 95 1.80 4.79 7.23
N MET A 96 2.53 3.70 7.36
CA MET A 96 3.97 3.74 7.60
C MET A 96 4.72 3.94 6.28
N THR A 97 4.78 2.91 5.45
CA THR A 97 5.54 2.91 4.19
C THR A 97 4.78 2.25 3.04
N SER A 98 3.49 1.94 3.25
CA SER A 98 2.69 1.19 2.28
C SER A 98 2.50 1.95 0.96
N LEU A 99 2.53 1.20 -0.13
CA LEU A 99 2.14 1.69 -1.45
C LEU A 99 0.69 2.19 -1.50
N THR A 100 -0.16 1.75 -0.55
CA THR A 100 -1.53 2.27 -0.37
C THR A 100 -1.56 3.79 -0.19
N GLY A 101 -0.52 4.40 0.41
CA GLY A 101 -0.41 5.85 0.51
C GLY A 101 -0.24 6.52 -0.86
N PHE A 102 0.58 5.95 -1.75
CA PHE A 102 0.69 6.44 -3.12
C PHE A 102 -0.61 6.26 -3.91
N ASP A 103 -1.25 5.10 -3.79
CA ASP A 103 -2.57 4.85 -4.39
C ASP A 103 -3.63 5.83 -3.91
N ALA A 104 -3.55 6.27 -2.65
CA ALA A 104 -4.44 7.28 -2.07
C ALA A 104 -4.16 8.68 -2.64
N LEU A 105 -2.88 9.08 -2.78
CA LEU A 105 -2.49 10.33 -3.43
C LEU A 105 -3.02 10.41 -4.86
N LEU A 106 -2.91 9.32 -5.64
CA LEU A 106 -3.44 9.24 -7.01
C LEU A 106 -4.96 9.44 -7.09
N ARG A 107 -5.66 9.27 -5.97
CA ARG A 107 -7.12 9.47 -5.84
C ARG A 107 -7.49 10.76 -5.10
N GLY A 108 -6.53 11.66 -4.94
CA GLY A 108 -6.75 12.96 -4.29
C GLY A 108 -7.03 12.86 -2.79
N LYS A 109 -6.68 11.74 -2.14
CA LYS A 109 -6.88 11.58 -0.69
C LYS A 109 -5.70 12.17 0.08
N ARG A 110 -5.98 12.72 1.26
CA ARG A 110 -4.93 13.12 2.21
C ARG A 110 -4.22 11.88 2.76
N VAL A 111 -2.92 12.00 2.97
CA VAL A 111 -2.09 10.88 3.46
C VAL A 111 -1.17 11.35 4.56
N VAL A 112 -1.29 10.74 5.74
CA VAL A 112 -0.38 10.92 6.87
C VAL A 112 0.62 9.76 6.87
N VAL A 113 1.91 10.08 6.90
CA VAL A 113 3.00 9.11 6.76
C VAL A 113 3.88 9.08 8.00
N TYR A 114 4.10 7.87 8.54
CA TYR A 114 4.92 7.62 9.73
C TYR A 114 6.30 7.04 9.42
N GLY A 115 6.61 6.85 8.15
CA GLY A 115 7.89 6.34 7.67
C GLY A 115 8.42 7.15 6.48
N GLN A 116 9.34 6.56 5.72
CA GLN A 116 10.04 7.24 4.62
C GLN A 116 9.81 6.54 3.26
N PRO A 117 8.56 6.33 2.81
CA PRO A 117 8.33 5.81 1.47
C PRO A 117 8.78 6.81 0.41
N PHE A 118 8.87 6.36 -0.85
CA PHE A 118 9.37 7.20 -1.95
C PHE A 118 8.52 8.46 -2.20
N TYR A 119 7.24 8.41 -1.87
CA TYR A 119 6.29 9.51 -2.08
C TYR A 119 6.22 10.52 -0.94
N ALA A 120 6.83 10.25 0.22
CA ALA A 120 6.86 11.16 1.37
C ALA A 120 8.00 12.19 1.29
N GLY A 121 7.87 13.30 1.98
CA GLY A 121 8.88 14.37 2.03
C GLY A 121 8.91 15.31 0.82
N TRP A 122 7.91 15.25 -0.06
CA TRP A 122 7.80 16.08 -1.25
C TRP A 122 6.74 17.19 -1.17
N GLY A 123 6.10 17.35 0.00
CA GLY A 123 5.01 18.30 0.23
C GLY A 123 3.63 17.81 -0.22
N LEU A 124 3.50 16.52 -0.55
CA LEU A 124 2.24 15.88 -0.95
C LEU A 124 1.59 15.09 0.19
N THR A 125 2.32 14.87 1.28
CA THR A 125 1.90 14.09 2.45
C THR A 125 2.09 14.87 3.74
N ASP A 126 1.31 14.54 4.75
CA ASP A 126 1.51 15.00 6.12
C ASP A 126 2.54 14.07 6.79
N ASP A 127 3.81 14.47 6.81
CA ASP A 127 4.92 13.64 7.30
C ASP A 127 5.09 13.80 8.81
N VAL A 128 4.87 12.72 9.58
CA VAL A 128 4.94 12.74 11.06
C VAL A 128 6.37 12.64 11.58
N LEU A 129 7.31 12.15 10.76
CA LEU A 129 8.72 12.05 11.14
C LEU A 129 9.54 13.17 10.49
N PRO A 130 9.98 14.15 11.28
CA PRO A 130 10.63 15.33 10.70
C PRO A 130 12.09 15.15 10.26
N ASP A 131 12.85 14.15 10.77
CA ASP A 131 14.31 14.26 10.78
C ASP A 131 15.12 13.10 10.17
N GLY A 132 14.57 12.36 9.21
CA GLY A 132 15.36 11.39 8.46
C GLY A 132 16.22 12.05 7.37
N ALA A 133 17.45 11.57 7.16
CA ALA A 133 18.38 12.09 6.13
C ALA A 133 17.77 12.11 4.72
N ALA A 134 16.86 11.16 4.39
CA ALA A 134 16.15 11.17 3.13
C ALA A 134 15.18 12.34 3.01
N PHE A 135 14.47 12.70 4.08
CA PHE A 135 13.61 13.89 4.12
C PHE A 135 14.38 15.18 4.02
N ALA A 136 15.53 15.29 4.71
CA ALA A 136 16.38 16.47 4.62
C ALA A 136 16.78 16.77 3.18
N ARG A 137 17.23 15.75 2.42
CA ARG A 137 17.59 15.89 1.00
C ARG A 137 16.41 16.30 0.12
N ARG A 138 15.21 15.77 0.38
CA ARG A 138 14.01 16.12 -0.38
C ARG A 138 13.56 17.54 -0.12
N ARG A 139 13.60 17.99 1.14
CA ARG A 139 13.31 19.38 1.54
C ARG A 139 14.32 20.40 1.03
N GLN A 140 15.61 20.02 0.88
CA GLN A 140 16.65 20.90 0.35
C GLN A 140 16.41 21.35 -1.09
N ARG A 141 15.49 20.72 -1.82
CA ARG A 141 15.09 21.14 -3.17
C ARG A 141 14.27 22.44 -3.22
N GLY A 142 13.87 22.97 -2.06
CA GLY A 142 13.27 24.30 -1.94
C GLY A 142 11.84 24.46 -2.43
N ARG A 143 11.20 23.37 -2.96
CA ARG A 143 9.79 23.39 -3.36
C ARG A 143 9.11 22.02 -3.18
N ALA A 144 7.80 22.07 -2.98
CA ALA A 144 6.94 20.89 -3.08
C ALA A 144 6.87 20.40 -4.54
N LEU A 145 6.67 19.11 -4.73
CA LEU A 145 6.30 18.56 -6.03
C LEU A 145 4.79 18.66 -6.22
N THR A 146 4.38 18.71 -7.48
CA THR A 146 3.01 18.36 -7.85
C THR A 146 2.87 16.84 -7.90
N LEU A 147 1.63 16.34 -7.84
CA LEU A 147 1.36 14.90 -8.00
C LEU A 147 1.85 14.39 -9.36
N ASP A 148 1.64 15.16 -10.42
CA ASP A 148 2.09 14.81 -11.78
C ASP A 148 3.61 14.71 -11.87
N GLU A 149 4.35 15.59 -11.20
CA GLU A 149 5.82 15.51 -11.13
C GLU A 149 6.29 14.27 -10.38
N LEU A 150 5.60 13.90 -9.29
CA LEU A 150 5.91 12.66 -8.58
C LEU A 150 5.62 11.44 -9.45
N VAL A 151 4.47 11.39 -10.11
CA VAL A 151 4.09 10.31 -11.04
C VAL A 151 5.08 10.23 -12.21
N ALA A 152 5.39 11.34 -12.85
CA ALA A 152 6.34 11.36 -13.95
C ALA A 152 7.72 10.85 -13.52
N GLY A 153 8.20 11.27 -12.35
CA GLY A 153 9.47 10.81 -11.80
C GLY A 153 9.48 9.32 -11.51
N THR A 154 8.45 8.83 -10.83
CA THR A 154 8.43 7.47 -10.26
C THR A 154 7.94 6.39 -11.25
N LEU A 155 7.08 6.73 -12.19
CA LEU A 155 6.51 5.77 -13.14
C LEU A 155 7.04 5.93 -14.56
N LEU A 156 7.37 7.15 -15.00
CA LEU A 156 7.78 7.34 -16.40
C LEU A 156 9.30 7.43 -16.58
N ARG A 157 10.02 8.00 -15.62
CA ARG A 157 11.46 8.29 -15.76
C ARG A 157 12.40 7.38 -14.98
N TYR A 158 11.99 6.92 -13.81
CA TYR A 158 12.83 6.08 -12.96
C TYR A 158 12.86 4.60 -13.38
N PRO A 159 11.71 3.93 -13.66
CA PRO A 159 11.71 2.52 -14.01
C PRO A 159 12.18 2.28 -15.46
N ILE A 160 12.76 1.11 -15.65
CA ILE A 160 13.03 0.55 -16.98
C ILE A 160 11.97 -0.51 -17.24
N TYR A 161 11.21 -0.34 -18.32
CA TYR A 161 10.17 -1.27 -18.72
C TYR A 161 10.67 -2.24 -19.78
N TRP A 162 10.33 -3.51 -19.65
CA TRP A 162 10.68 -4.58 -20.54
C TRP A 162 9.44 -5.31 -21.04
N ASP A 163 9.32 -5.46 -22.34
CA ASP A 163 8.26 -6.23 -22.97
C ASP A 163 8.75 -7.66 -23.26
N TRP A 164 8.16 -8.64 -22.57
CA TRP A 164 8.54 -10.04 -22.69
C TRP A 164 8.14 -10.69 -24.02
N GLN A 165 7.13 -10.15 -24.73
CA GLN A 165 6.73 -10.66 -26.04
C GLN A 165 7.62 -10.10 -27.15
N LEU A 166 7.88 -8.80 -27.08
CA LEU A 166 8.77 -8.12 -28.04
C LEU A 166 10.26 -8.33 -27.73
N LYS A 167 10.56 -8.85 -26.51
CA LYS A 167 11.93 -9.04 -26.00
C LYS A 167 12.78 -7.77 -26.11
N GLY A 168 12.19 -6.63 -25.76
CA GLY A 168 12.83 -5.32 -25.86
C GLY A 168 12.35 -4.33 -24.83
N TYR A 169 13.06 -3.21 -24.73
CA TYR A 169 12.65 -2.08 -23.90
C TYR A 169 11.37 -1.46 -24.43
N THR A 170 10.54 -0.96 -23.52
CA THR A 170 9.25 -0.36 -23.85
C THR A 170 8.94 0.81 -22.91
N THR A 171 7.75 1.41 -23.02
CA THR A 171 7.29 2.53 -22.19
C THR A 171 6.32 2.07 -21.12
N CYS A 172 6.10 2.91 -20.10
CA CYS A 172 5.11 2.70 -19.07
C CYS A 172 3.71 2.50 -19.68
N GLU A 173 3.34 3.35 -20.62
CA GLU A 173 2.02 3.36 -21.26
C GLU A 173 1.77 2.06 -22.02
N ALA A 174 2.77 1.55 -22.74
CA ALA A 174 2.66 0.28 -23.45
C ALA A 174 2.45 -0.90 -22.48
N VAL A 175 3.16 -0.89 -21.34
CA VAL A 175 2.99 -1.92 -20.31
C VAL A 175 1.60 -1.82 -19.66
N LEU A 176 1.13 -0.62 -19.35
CA LEU A 176 -0.21 -0.40 -18.78
C LEU A 176 -1.30 -0.85 -19.75
N HIS A 177 -1.18 -0.48 -21.03
CA HIS A 177 -2.12 -0.92 -22.07
C HIS A 177 -2.22 -2.44 -22.11
N ARG A 178 -1.08 -3.12 -22.13
CA ARG A 178 -1.03 -4.59 -22.14
C ARG A 178 -1.63 -5.23 -20.89
N ILE A 179 -1.37 -4.65 -19.70
CA ILE A 179 -1.97 -5.14 -18.45
C ILE A 179 -3.49 -5.01 -18.50
N VAL A 180 -4.00 -3.88 -19.01
CA VAL A 180 -5.45 -3.66 -19.17
C VAL A 180 -6.05 -4.64 -20.16
N GLU A 181 -5.44 -4.85 -21.31
CA GLU A 181 -5.90 -5.85 -22.31
C GLU A 181 -5.96 -7.27 -21.70
N GLN A 182 -4.89 -7.70 -21.03
CA GLN A 182 -4.84 -9.02 -20.39
C GLN A 182 -5.89 -9.16 -19.31
N ARG A 183 -6.10 -8.12 -18.50
CA ARG A 183 -7.14 -8.11 -17.49
C ARG A 183 -8.52 -8.26 -18.12
N THR A 184 -8.84 -7.46 -19.12
CA THR A 184 -10.12 -7.50 -19.84
C THR A 184 -10.39 -8.88 -20.46
N ALA A 185 -9.38 -9.48 -21.08
CA ALA A 185 -9.48 -10.83 -21.64
C ALA A 185 -9.73 -11.90 -20.55
N LEU A 186 -9.08 -11.77 -19.39
CA LEU A 186 -9.27 -12.65 -18.24
C LEU A 186 -10.67 -12.48 -17.63
N GLU A 187 -11.16 -11.25 -17.52
CA GLU A 187 -12.52 -10.96 -17.06
C GLU A 187 -13.55 -11.59 -17.98
N ALA A 188 -13.43 -11.38 -19.29
CA ALA A 188 -14.34 -11.94 -20.29
C ALA A 188 -14.37 -13.48 -20.31
N SER A 189 -13.24 -14.13 -19.99
CA SER A 189 -13.13 -15.60 -19.93
C SER A 189 -13.48 -16.21 -18.56
N GLY A 190 -13.88 -15.40 -17.56
CA GLY A 190 -14.05 -15.85 -16.17
C GLY A 190 -12.75 -16.33 -15.52
N GLY A 191 -11.60 -15.98 -16.12
CA GLY A 191 -10.27 -16.43 -15.69
C GLY A 191 -9.76 -15.74 -14.42
N LEU A 192 -10.30 -14.57 -14.06
CA LEU A 192 -9.85 -13.83 -12.86
C LEU A 192 -10.09 -14.61 -11.56
N GLU A 193 -11.19 -15.34 -11.45
CA GLU A 193 -11.45 -16.18 -10.28
C GLU A 193 -10.47 -17.35 -10.18
N LYS A 194 -10.01 -17.88 -11.33
CA LYS A 194 -9.01 -18.95 -11.39
C LYS A 194 -7.60 -18.48 -10.98
N LEU A 195 -7.33 -17.18 -11.02
CA LEU A 195 -6.07 -16.58 -10.54
C LEU A 195 -6.01 -16.46 -9.01
N ARG A 196 -7.13 -16.58 -8.30
CA ARG A 196 -7.13 -16.71 -6.83
C ARG A 196 -6.51 -18.06 -6.45
N VAL A 197 -5.20 -18.08 -6.47
CA VAL A 197 -4.40 -19.28 -6.16
C VAL A 197 -4.51 -19.57 -4.66
N GLY A 198 -5.23 -20.63 -4.29
CA GLY A 198 -5.28 -21.12 -2.91
C GLY A 198 -3.89 -21.48 -2.40
N PHE A 199 -3.71 -21.46 -1.06
CA PHE A 199 -2.44 -21.72 -0.36
C PHE A 199 -1.72 -22.98 -0.88
N ALA A 200 -2.42 -24.10 -1.07
CA ALA A 200 -1.86 -25.35 -1.55
C ALA A 200 -1.20 -25.22 -2.94
N ARG A 201 -1.85 -24.55 -3.89
CA ARG A 201 -1.31 -24.29 -5.24
C ARG A 201 -0.09 -23.37 -5.21
N ARG A 202 -0.07 -22.40 -4.28
CA ARG A 202 1.08 -21.49 -4.07
C ARG A 202 2.29 -22.24 -3.56
N GLN A 203 2.11 -23.17 -2.61
CA GLN A 203 3.19 -24.03 -2.09
C GLN A 203 3.69 -25.01 -3.16
N TRP A 204 2.81 -25.62 -3.93
CA TRP A 204 3.17 -26.49 -5.05
C TRP A 204 4.00 -25.76 -6.12
N ARG A 205 3.68 -24.49 -6.40
CA ARG A 205 4.47 -23.68 -7.35
C ARG A 205 5.87 -23.37 -6.81
N LYS A 206 6.00 -23.09 -5.51
CA LYS A 206 7.30 -22.90 -4.86
C LYS A 206 8.15 -24.16 -4.91
N LEU A 207 7.58 -25.33 -4.61
CA LEU A 207 8.25 -26.62 -4.69
C LEU A 207 8.70 -26.94 -6.12
N LYS A 208 7.89 -26.68 -7.14
CA LYS A 208 8.27 -26.83 -8.55
C LYS A 208 9.43 -25.93 -8.97
N ILE A 209 9.48 -24.70 -8.47
CA ILE A 209 10.57 -23.76 -8.76
C ILE A 209 11.84 -24.26 -8.09
N LEU A 210 11.79 -24.66 -6.82
CA LEU A 210 12.92 -25.24 -6.10
C LEU A 210 13.45 -26.50 -6.78
N ALA A 211 12.58 -27.41 -7.21
CA ALA A 211 12.98 -28.61 -7.94
C ALA A 211 13.66 -28.34 -9.29
N ARG A 212 13.36 -27.19 -9.93
CA ARG A 212 14.01 -26.76 -11.20
C ARG A 212 15.33 -26.04 -11.02
N THR A 213 15.63 -25.54 -9.81
CA THR A 213 16.90 -24.87 -9.50
C THR A 213 17.97 -25.87 -9.00
N TRP A 214 17.61 -27.14 -8.80
CA TRP A 214 18.51 -28.22 -8.37
C TRP A 214 18.86 -29.20 -9.50
N VAL A 215 18.51 -28.87 -10.74
CA VAL A 215 18.94 -29.52 -11.98
C VAL A 215 19.62 -28.47 -12.87
#